data_d0237172273565784767441e0a6ef20a
#
_entry.id   d0237172273565784767441e0a6ef20a
#
_cell.length_a   1.000
_cell.length_b   1.000
_cell.length_c   1.000
_cell.angle_alpha   90.00
_cell.angle_beta   90.00
_cell.angle_gamma   90.00
#
_symmetry.space_group_name_H-M   'P 1'
#
loop_
_entity.id
_entity.type
_entity.pdbx_description
1 polymer ?
#
loop_
_entity_poly.entity_id
_entity_poly.type
_entity_poly.pdbx_seq_one_letter_code
_entity_poly.pdbx_strand_id
1 'polypeptide(L)'
;MGFKLKSILILLLTISHAYPKNLLSQRKLENMEGSFNILSYNVGGLPEIISSSTPSKYTKLISPKLNDYDVVNVQENFGYNDDLNSKLTFPYKTDFTGNVPFGNGLMTFSRFPLCMSQNVKWKDTHGIIVDGADQMIPKGFSFSSIEIKPGYFIDIYNIHTDADCDPESLAARRSNMAQLAEYINNTSKGKAVIVFGDTNSRYTREGDDFYESLLKPCNLKDAWIQNVMNGVIPPKGDSRMVDDLGQLGEVVDKIWFRSGKNIEINASTFKVLFTEFTDSEGHQLSDHYPITSRIDYKLLDNIKMSDTFGGGGGNGFSFLDKVGGRYPRSVTISTGDRVNRVGFTYYEYGLVTTGGNGGNEDTYVFKEGEYLTSMTVCKDKKSLISTYRISYISLTTNLKGEISGGKCKKDTMTFNAPEGYAIAGFIGYSADEIDRLGCIYQKL
;
A
#
# COMPACT_ATOMS: atom_id res chain seq x y z
N MET A 1 43.54 -18.62 23.40
CA MET A 1 43.13 -17.95 22.17
C MET A 1 41.65 -17.70 22.22
N GLY A 2 41.28 -16.48 22.62
CA GLY A 2 39.88 -16.14 22.88
C GLY A 2 39.32 -15.36 21.67
N PHE A 3 38.25 -15.88 21.08
CA PHE A 3 37.49 -15.15 20.07
C PHE A 3 36.46 -14.26 20.77
N LYS A 4 36.61 -12.94 20.60
CA LYS A 4 35.59 -11.95 21.03
C LYS A 4 34.51 -11.88 19.94
N LEU A 5 33.28 -12.27 20.29
CA LEU A 5 32.10 -11.92 19.50
C LEU A 5 31.88 -10.41 19.55
N LYS A 6 31.92 -9.76 18.41
CA LYS A 6 31.46 -8.39 18.24
C LYS A 6 29.96 -8.41 17.99
N SER A 7 29.20 -7.91 18.94
CA SER A 7 27.76 -7.63 18.79
C SER A 7 27.58 -6.52 17.75
N ILE A 8 26.92 -6.81 16.64
CA ILE A 8 26.48 -5.82 15.65
C ILE A 8 25.17 -5.24 16.18
N LEU A 9 25.24 -3.99 16.61
CA LEU A 9 24.10 -3.16 17.00
C LEU A 9 23.44 -2.65 15.71
N ILE A 10 22.31 -3.23 15.32
CA ILE A 10 21.49 -2.72 14.22
C ILE A 10 20.75 -1.48 14.74
N LEU A 11 21.22 -0.32 14.30
CA LEU A 11 20.60 0.99 14.58
C LEU A 11 19.38 1.14 13.63
N LEU A 12 18.18 0.82 14.11
CA LEU A 12 16.93 1.16 13.44
C LEU A 12 16.76 2.70 13.50
N LEU A 13 17.12 3.37 12.43
CA LEU A 13 16.79 4.78 12.22
C LEU A 13 15.28 4.90 11.92
N THR A 14 14.48 5.09 12.97
CA THR A 14 13.10 5.57 12.82
C THR A 14 13.17 7.04 12.37
N ILE A 15 12.90 7.30 11.10
CA ILE A 15 12.67 8.66 10.61
C ILE A 15 11.31 9.11 11.16
N SER A 16 11.32 9.76 12.32
CA SER A 16 10.13 10.44 12.84
C SER A 16 9.90 11.69 12.00
N HIS A 17 8.90 11.67 11.14
CA HIS A 17 8.42 12.89 10.50
C HIS A 17 7.79 13.77 11.59
N ALA A 18 8.50 14.80 12.00
CA ALA A 18 7.99 15.82 12.92
C ALA A 18 6.90 16.63 12.20
N TYR A 19 5.63 16.40 12.52
CA TYR A 19 4.54 17.24 12.03
C TYR A 19 4.64 18.66 12.62
N PRO A 20 4.53 19.71 11.79
CA PRO A 20 4.58 21.10 12.28
C PRO A 20 3.47 21.38 13.30
N LYS A 21 3.78 22.12 14.35
CA LYS A 21 2.88 22.43 15.48
C LYS A 21 1.52 23.09 15.11
N ASN A 22 1.37 23.61 13.89
CA ASN A 22 0.19 24.36 13.43
C ASN A 22 -0.77 23.60 12.53
N LEU A 23 -0.61 22.29 12.32
CA LEU A 23 -1.44 21.50 11.38
C LEU A 23 -2.69 20.87 11.99
N LEU A 24 -2.95 21.09 13.28
CA LEU A 24 -4.02 20.40 14.00
C LEU A 24 -5.36 21.14 14.04
N SER A 25 -5.45 22.40 13.54
CA SER A 25 -6.69 23.15 13.52
C SER A 25 -7.25 23.25 12.09
N GLN A 26 -8.40 22.63 11.88
CA GLN A 26 -9.28 22.78 10.71
C GLN A 26 -8.67 22.43 9.35
N ARG A 27 -8.46 21.15 9.04
CA ARG A 27 -8.34 20.71 7.65
C ARG A 27 -9.71 20.68 6.98
N LYS A 28 -10.07 21.79 6.34
CA LYS A 28 -10.97 21.74 5.21
C LYS A 28 -10.20 21.02 4.09
N LEU A 29 -10.63 19.82 3.69
CA LEU A 29 -10.06 19.15 2.52
C LEU A 29 -10.40 20.02 1.29
N GLU A 30 -9.49 20.89 0.91
CA GLU A 30 -9.56 21.57 -0.36
C GLU A 30 -9.25 20.52 -1.45
N ASN A 31 -10.14 20.41 -2.44
CA ASN A 31 -10.12 19.43 -3.52
C ASN A 31 -10.28 17.96 -3.06
N MET A 32 -11.53 17.58 -2.81
CA MET A 32 -11.94 16.20 -2.52
C MET A 32 -11.82 15.26 -3.74
N GLU A 33 -11.61 15.80 -4.91
CA GLU A 33 -11.51 15.07 -6.17
C GLU A 33 -10.19 15.40 -6.88
N GLY A 34 -9.71 14.48 -7.67
CA GLY A 34 -8.50 14.66 -8.48
C GLY A 34 -8.23 13.46 -9.35
N SER A 35 -7.07 13.47 -9.99
CA SER A 35 -6.64 12.36 -10.85
C SER A 35 -5.13 12.26 -10.89
N PHE A 36 -4.64 11.09 -11.31
CA PHE A 36 -3.23 10.82 -11.59
C PHE A 36 -3.11 9.76 -12.68
N ASN A 37 -1.97 9.73 -13.37
CA ASN A 37 -1.70 8.77 -14.44
C ASN A 37 -0.80 7.65 -13.92
N ILE A 38 -1.14 6.42 -14.28
CA ILE A 38 -0.34 5.23 -13.96
C ILE A 38 0.21 4.59 -15.24
N LEU A 39 1.37 3.95 -15.13
CA LEU A 39 2.00 3.17 -16.19
C LEU A 39 2.43 1.81 -15.68
N SER A 40 2.14 0.75 -16.42
CA SER A 40 2.79 -0.57 -16.28
C SER A 40 3.70 -0.81 -17.45
N TYR A 41 4.93 -1.27 -17.18
CA TYR A 41 5.88 -1.60 -18.23
C TYR A 41 6.84 -2.72 -17.82
N ASN A 42 6.72 -3.87 -18.46
CA ASN A 42 7.79 -4.86 -18.45
C ASN A 42 8.93 -4.32 -19.32
N VAL A 43 10.08 -4.01 -18.70
CA VAL A 43 11.20 -3.34 -19.37
C VAL A 43 12.18 -4.29 -20.05
N GLY A 44 11.92 -5.61 -20.02
CA GLY A 44 12.73 -6.63 -20.66
C GLY A 44 14.21 -6.62 -20.25
N GLY A 45 14.49 -6.33 -18.96
CA GLY A 45 15.85 -6.08 -18.45
C GLY A 45 16.63 -7.33 -18.07
N LEU A 46 16.34 -8.48 -18.67
CA LEU A 46 17.15 -9.67 -18.56
C LEU A 46 18.54 -9.46 -19.20
N PRO A 47 19.59 -10.18 -18.74
CA PRO A 47 20.90 -10.13 -19.38
C PRO A 47 20.82 -10.42 -20.88
N GLU A 48 21.53 -9.66 -21.72
CA GLU A 48 21.48 -9.76 -23.19
C GLU A 48 21.71 -11.16 -23.75
N ILE A 49 22.44 -12.00 -23.01
CA ILE A 49 22.72 -13.39 -23.42
C ILE A 49 21.45 -14.27 -23.43
N ILE A 50 20.41 -13.87 -22.72
CA ILE A 50 19.11 -14.56 -22.60
C ILE A 50 17.92 -13.67 -22.98
N SER A 51 18.17 -12.40 -23.32
CA SER A 51 17.12 -11.44 -23.71
C SER A 51 16.88 -11.49 -25.21
N SER A 52 15.63 -11.34 -25.62
CA SER A 52 15.24 -11.13 -27.01
C SER A 52 15.45 -9.69 -27.50
N SER A 53 15.81 -8.75 -26.59
CA SER A 53 15.99 -7.32 -26.87
C SER A 53 17.45 -6.87 -26.60
N THR A 54 17.71 -5.55 -26.68
CA THR A 54 19.01 -4.94 -26.34
C THR A 54 18.83 -4.05 -25.08
N PRO A 55 18.69 -4.64 -23.88
CA PRO A 55 18.35 -3.89 -22.67
C PRO A 55 19.38 -2.81 -22.31
N SER A 56 20.67 -3.02 -22.58
CA SER A 56 21.74 -2.03 -22.32
C SER A 56 21.55 -0.71 -23.08
N LYS A 57 20.96 -0.76 -24.27
CA LYS A 57 20.60 0.41 -25.08
C LYS A 57 19.24 0.96 -24.67
N TYR A 58 18.26 0.09 -24.56
CA TYR A 58 16.85 0.49 -24.47
C TYR A 58 16.46 1.01 -23.08
N THR A 59 16.99 0.44 -22.00
CA THR A 59 16.68 0.90 -20.63
C THR A 59 17.01 2.39 -20.43
N LYS A 60 18.12 2.88 -21.04
CA LYS A 60 18.48 4.31 -21.03
C LYS A 60 17.47 5.21 -21.75
N LEU A 61 16.82 4.69 -22.78
CA LEU A 61 15.78 5.40 -23.54
C LEU A 61 14.43 5.34 -22.81
N ILE A 62 14.16 4.25 -22.10
CA ILE A 62 12.95 4.09 -21.26
C ILE A 62 12.97 5.10 -20.11
N SER A 63 14.10 5.21 -19.39
CA SER A 63 14.24 6.01 -18.17
C SER A 63 13.54 7.39 -18.21
N PRO A 64 13.86 8.31 -19.13
CA PRO A 64 13.23 9.64 -19.15
C PRO A 64 11.74 9.62 -19.46
N LYS A 65 11.24 8.61 -20.22
CA LYS A 65 9.84 8.51 -20.64
C LYS A 65 8.90 8.13 -19.49
N LEU A 66 9.43 7.48 -18.43
CA LEU A 66 8.65 7.14 -17.24
C LEU A 66 8.23 8.39 -16.45
N ASN A 67 8.93 9.51 -16.57
CA ASN A 67 8.66 10.75 -15.83
C ASN A 67 7.32 11.43 -16.20
N ASP A 68 6.68 11.04 -17.28
CA ASP A 68 5.40 11.59 -17.72
C ASP A 68 4.20 11.04 -16.90
N TYR A 69 4.46 10.11 -15.99
CA TYR A 69 3.45 9.44 -15.17
C TYR A 69 3.64 9.75 -13.68
N ASP A 70 2.59 9.53 -12.89
CA ASP A 70 2.59 9.80 -11.45
C ASP A 70 2.95 8.56 -10.62
N VAL A 71 2.51 7.37 -11.06
CA VAL A 71 2.87 6.08 -10.47
C VAL A 71 3.22 5.09 -11.57
N VAL A 72 4.38 4.49 -11.46
CA VAL A 72 4.92 3.56 -12.48
C VAL A 72 5.27 2.24 -11.80
N ASN A 73 4.74 1.15 -12.33
CA ASN A 73 5.18 -0.21 -12.03
C ASN A 73 6.03 -0.72 -13.19
N VAL A 74 7.22 -1.21 -12.88
CA VAL A 74 8.07 -1.91 -13.85
C VAL A 74 8.26 -3.36 -13.43
N GLN A 75 8.37 -4.24 -14.42
CA GLN A 75 8.70 -5.64 -14.30
C GLN A 75 10.01 -5.89 -15.05
N GLU A 76 10.71 -6.96 -14.72
CA GLU A 76 12.02 -7.32 -15.29
C GLU A 76 13.11 -6.27 -15.16
N ASN A 77 13.05 -5.44 -14.13
CA ASN A 77 14.14 -4.53 -13.80
C ASN A 77 15.26 -5.29 -13.07
N PHE A 78 16.21 -5.84 -13.81
CA PHE A 78 17.32 -6.63 -13.29
C PHE A 78 18.68 -5.94 -13.51
N GLY A 79 19.45 -6.38 -14.52
CA GLY A 79 20.84 -5.98 -14.73
C GLY A 79 21.07 -4.50 -15.07
N TYR A 80 20.03 -3.77 -15.42
CA TYR A 80 20.11 -2.39 -15.92
C TYR A 80 19.41 -1.37 -15.01
N ASN A 81 19.25 -1.70 -13.74
CA ASN A 81 18.58 -0.84 -12.76
C ASN A 81 19.18 0.56 -12.66
N ASP A 82 20.52 0.69 -12.73
CA ASP A 82 21.17 2.00 -12.67
C ASP A 82 20.87 2.85 -13.91
N ASP A 83 20.83 2.22 -15.09
CA ASP A 83 20.45 2.87 -16.34
C ASP A 83 18.98 3.30 -16.31
N LEU A 84 18.09 2.46 -15.78
CA LEU A 84 16.68 2.81 -15.58
C LEU A 84 16.51 4.00 -14.65
N ASN A 85 17.27 4.06 -13.56
CA ASN A 85 17.19 5.14 -12.58
C ASN A 85 17.89 6.43 -13.04
N SER A 86 18.73 6.39 -14.06
CA SER A 86 19.67 7.46 -14.42
C SER A 86 19.03 8.83 -14.73
N LYS A 87 17.77 8.86 -15.19
CA LYS A 87 17.05 10.09 -15.55
C LYS A 87 15.68 10.20 -14.88
N LEU A 88 15.40 9.33 -13.88
CA LEU A 88 14.14 9.38 -13.14
C LEU A 88 14.11 10.55 -12.16
N THR A 89 12.94 11.18 -12.04
CA THR A 89 12.69 12.32 -11.15
C THR A 89 11.66 12.02 -10.05
N PHE A 90 11.33 10.75 -9.84
CA PHE A 90 10.39 10.35 -8.80
C PHE A 90 10.97 10.55 -7.40
N PRO A 91 10.26 11.24 -6.49
CA PRO A 91 10.72 11.42 -5.12
C PRO A 91 10.65 10.14 -4.27
N TYR A 92 9.80 9.19 -4.68
CA TYR A 92 9.58 7.94 -3.94
C TYR A 92 9.69 6.73 -4.88
N LYS A 93 10.32 5.68 -4.39
CA LYS A 93 10.44 4.39 -5.08
C LYS A 93 10.61 3.25 -4.07
N THR A 94 10.24 2.05 -4.50
CA THR A 94 10.54 0.82 -3.73
C THR A 94 12.02 0.44 -3.88
N ASP A 95 12.50 -0.41 -2.99
CA ASP A 95 13.88 -0.89 -3.03
C ASP A 95 14.09 -1.86 -4.22
N PHE A 96 15.26 -1.75 -4.83
CA PHE A 96 15.72 -2.73 -5.81
C PHE A 96 16.11 -4.04 -5.13
N THR A 97 15.57 -5.16 -5.59
CA THR A 97 15.73 -6.47 -4.94
C THR A 97 16.96 -7.24 -5.41
N GLY A 98 17.66 -6.74 -6.42
CA GLY A 98 18.87 -7.36 -7.00
C GLY A 98 18.69 -7.88 -8.42
N ASN A 99 19.80 -8.40 -8.96
CA ASN A 99 19.83 -8.99 -10.30
C ASN A 99 19.39 -10.47 -10.27
N VAL A 100 19.16 -11.04 -11.46
CA VAL A 100 18.96 -12.49 -11.63
C VAL A 100 20.18 -13.24 -11.04
N PRO A 101 19.98 -14.35 -10.30
CA PRO A 101 18.70 -15.00 -9.95
C PRO A 101 18.08 -14.56 -8.62
N PHE A 102 18.53 -13.49 -8.01
CA PHE A 102 18.16 -13.10 -6.64
C PHE A 102 17.02 -12.08 -6.58
N GLY A 103 16.94 -11.17 -7.56
CA GLY A 103 15.93 -10.13 -7.62
C GLY A 103 14.62 -10.62 -8.27
N ASN A 104 13.50 -9.98 -7.88
CA ASN A 104 12.19 -10.28 -8.46
C ASN A 104 11.84 -9.40 -9.68
N GLY A 105 12.72 -8.46 -10.02
CA GLY A 105 12.53 -7.54 -11.15
C GLY A 105 11.45 -6.49 -10.99
N LEU A 106 10.81 -6.37 -9.82
CA LEU A 106 9.71 -5.46 -9.58
C LEU A 106 10.19 -4.17 -8.91
N MET A 107 9.78 -3.02 -9.47
CA MET A 107 9.92 -1.73 -8.80
C MET A 107 8.68 -0.87 -9.04
N THR A 108 8.33 -0.07 -8.04
CA THR A 108 7.30 0.96 -8.13
C THR A 108 7.95 2.32 -7.90
N PHE A 109 7.69 3.26 -8.81
CA PHE A 109 8.08 4.65 -8.71
C PHE A 109 6.83 5.50 -8.49
N SER A 110 6.89 6.51 -7.63
CA SER A 110 5.72 7.31 -7.28
C SER A 110 6.08 8.79 -7.05
N ARG A 111 5.19 9.68 -7.47
CA ARG A 111 5.20 11.09 -7.06
C ARG A 111 4.55 11.29 -5.69
N PHE A 112 3.76 10.31 -5.24
CA PHE A 112 3.11 10.30 -3.93
C PHE A 112 3.99 9.57 -2.90
N PRO A 113 3.94 9.96 -1.61
CA PRO A 113 4.64 9.22 -0.56
C PRO A 113 4.29 7.73 -0.55
N LEU A 114 5.32 6.89 -0.49
CA LEU A 114 5.19 5.44 -0.29
C LEU A 114 5.28 5.14 1.21
N CYS A 115 4.21 4.60 1.79
CA CYS A 115 4.12 4.38 3.24
C CYS A 115 4.49 2.96 3.67
N MET A 116 4.42 2.02 2.74
CA MET A 116 4.79 0.62 2.92
C MET A 116 5.36 0.07 1.62
N SER A 117 6.23 -0.92 1.74
CA SER A 117 6.66 -1.72 0.61
C SER A 117 6.99 -3.13 1.09
N GLN A 118 6.45 -4.13 0.41
CA GLN A 118 6.70 -5.53 0.68
C GLN A 118 6.74 -6.33 -0.62
N ASN A 119 7.73 -7.20 -0.73
CA ASN A 119 7.83 -8.17 -1.84
C ASN A 119 7.36 -9.54 -1.37
N VAL A 120 6.51 -10.18 -2.15
CA VAL A 120 5.96 -11.51 -1.88
C VAL A 120 6.23 -12.41 -3.07
N LYS A 121 6.93 -13.52 -2.83
CA LYS A 121 7.21 -14.54 -3.84
C LYS A 121 5.96 -15.37 -4.10
N TRP A 122 5.81 -15.84 -5.34
CA TRP A 122 4.84 -16.89 -5.63
C TRP A 122 5.20 -18.18 -4.90
N LYS A 123 4.17 -18.90 -4.45
CA LYS A 123 4.33 -20.24 -3.84
C LYS A 123 4.63 -21.28 -4.89
N ASP A 124 3.98 -21.16 -6.03
CA ASP A 124 4.09 -22.07 -7.15
C ASP A 124 4.59 -21.31 -8.38
N THR A 125 5.62 -21.87 -9.04
CA THR A 125 6.21 -21.39 -10.29
C THR A 125 6.60 -22.59 -11.14
N HIS A 126 6.57 -22.43 -12.47
CA HIS A 126 6.97 -23.48 -13.41
C HIS A 126 8.00 -22.95 -14.43
N GLY A 127 8.81 -23.87 -15.04
CA GLY A 127 9.82 -23.55 -16.04
C GLY A 127 11.24 -23.31 -15.49
N ILE A 128 12.25 -24.00 -16.05
CA ILE A 128 13.64 -23.91 -15.59
C ILE A 128 14.52 -23.10 -16.55
N ILE A 129 14.52 -23.36 -17.84
CA ILE A 129 15.34 -22.66 -18.85
C ILE A 129 14.66 -22.65 -20.23
N VAL A 130 13.96 -23.71 -20.58
CA VAL A 130 13.37 -23.91 -21.92
C VAL A 130 11.91 -23.40 -21.93
N ASP A 131 11.24 -23.45 -20.77
CA ASP A 131 9.86 -23.08 -20.57
C ASP A 131 9.76 -21.91 -19.59
N GLY A 132 10.36 -20.74 -19.95
CA GLY A 132 10.18 -19.47 -19.29
C GLY A 132 11.10 -19.13 -18.10
N ALA A 133 11.99 -19.97 -17.63
CA ALA A 133 12.97 -19.74 -16.54
C ALA A 133 12.36 -19.24 -15.20
N ASP A 134 11.06 -19.39 -14.97
CA ASP A 134 10.35 -18.80 -13.84
C ASP A 134 10.74 -19.41 -12.48
N GLN A 135 11.26 -20.62 -12.45
CA GLN A 135 11.83 -21.21 -11.23
C GLN A 135 13.22 -20.64 -10.88
N MET A 136 13.93 -20.05 -11.85
CA MET A 136 15.24 -19.44 -11.61
C MET A 136 15.14 -17.97 -11.17
N ILE A 137 14.02 -17.31 -11.43
CA ILE A 137 13.76 -15.92 -11.06
C ILE A 137 12.70 -15.92 -9.97
N PRO A 138 12.93 -15.29 -8.82
CA PRO A 138 11.94 -15.27 -7.73
C PRO A 138 10.78 -14.34 -8.05
N LYS A 139 10.02 -14.65 -9.13
CA LYS A 139 8.81 -13.92 -9.52
C LYS A 139 7.82 -13.82 -8.36
N GLY A 140 6.98 -12.82 -8.40
CA GLY A 140 6.04 -12.54 -7.32
C GLY A 140 5.23 -11.29 -7.60
N PHE A 141 4.81 -10.65 -6.51
CA PHE A 141 4.23 -9.33 -6.55
C PHE A 141 4.87 -8.44 -5.48
N SER A 142 4.87 -7.14 -5.69
CA SER A 142 5.17 -6.17 -4.66
C SER A 142 3.88 -5.45 -4.26
N PHE A 143 3.77 -5.16 -2.97
CA PHE A 143 2.72 -4.35 -2.36
C PHE A 143 3.32 -3.04 -1.89
N SER A 144 2.64 -1.93 -2.18
CA SER A 144 2.96 -0.60 -1.67
C SER A 144 1.69 0.14 -1.34
N SER A 145 1.72 1.08 -0.41
CA SER A 145 0.59 1.96 -0.11
C SER A 145 1.01 3.40 -0.38
N ILE A 146 0.35 4.09 -1.32
CA ILE A 146 0.61 5.49 -1.66
C ILE A 146 -0.35 6.42 -0.91
N GLU A 147 0.16 7.53 -0.38
CA GLU A 147 -0.65 8.57 0.26
C GLU A 147 -0.95 9.68 -0.74
N ILE A 148 -2.13 9.66 -1.38
CA ILE A 148 -2.52 10.66 -2.38
C ILE A 148 -2.92 12.00 -1.77
N LYS A 149 -3.40 12.00 -0.52
CA LYS A 149 -3.63 13.14 0.37
C LYS A 149 -3.41 12.67 1.80
N PRO A 150 -3.07 13.56 2.72
CA PRO A 150 -2.86 13.18 4.12
C PRO A 150 -3.99 12.33 4.70
N GLY A 151 -3.66 11.08 5.07
CA GLY A 151 -4.60 10.11 5.62
C GLY A 151 -5.45 9.34 4.60
N TYR A 152 -5.24 9.57 3.30
CA TYR A 152 -5.97 8.87 2.23
C TYR A 152 -5.00 8.04 1.38
N PHE A 153 -5.15 6.74 1.47
CA PHE A 153 -4.22 5.76 0.91
C PHE A 153 -4.88 4.92 -0.16
N ILE A 154 -4.12 4.64 -1.23
CA ILE A 154 -4.44 3.62 -2.24
C ILE A 154 -3.36 2.54 -2.17
N ASP A 155 -3.78 1.29 -2.11
CA ASP A 155 -2.87 0.15 -2.15
C ASP A 155 -2.55 -0.23 -3.59
N ILE A 156 -1.25 -0.28 -3.88
CA ILE A 156 -0.69 -0.55 -5.19
C ILE A 156 -0.04 -1.93 -5.17
N TYR A 157 -0.40 -2.76 -6.16
CA TYR A 157 0.21 -4.05 -6.40
C TYR A 157 0.88 -4.05 -7.76
N ASN A 158 2.19 -4.32 -7.78
CA ASN A 158 2.95 -4.59 -8.98
C ASN A 158 3.13 -6.10 -9.08
N ILE A 159 2.72 -6.69 -10.19
CA ILE A 159 2.71 -8.15 -10.34
C ILE A 159 3.50 -8.58 -11.58
N HIS A 160 4.15 -9.75 -11.47
CA HIS A 160 4.71 -10.51 -12.58
C HIS A 160 4.46 -11.98 -12.30
N THR A 161 3.49 -12.56 -13.02
CA THR A 161 3.09 -13.95 -12.82
C THR A 161 3.88 -14.92 -13.69
N ASP A 162 3.67 -16.22 -13.47
CA ASP A 162 4.26 -17.29 -14.25
C ASP A 162 3.96 -17.13 -15.75
N ALA A 163 4.95 -17.35 -16.58
CA ALA A 163 4.86 -17.21 -18.04
C ALA A 163 4.31 -18.49 -18.71
N ASP A 164 4.42 -18.55 -20.04
CA ASP A 164 4.10 -19.67 -20.90
C ASP A 164 2.64 -20.18 -20.89
N CYS A 165 2.37 -21.23 -21.68
CA CYS A 165 1.00 -21.69 -21.94
C CYS A 165 0.87 -23.21 -21.83
N ASP A 166 1.90 -23.91 -21.39
CA ASP A 166 1.81 -25.34 -21.06
C ASP A 166 0.89 -25.55 -19.83
N PRO A 167 0.38 -26.76 -19.60
CA PRO A 167 -0.58 -27.02 -18.51
C PRO A 167 -0.02 -26.69 -17.11
N GLU A 168 1.26 -26.89 -16.89
CA GLU A 168 1.96 -26.66 -15.63
C GLU A 168 2.12 -25.17 -15.35
N SER A 169 2.55 -24.38 -16.35
CA SER A 169 2.61 -22.91 -16.27
C SER A 169 1.24 -22.28 -16.08
N LEU A 170 0.20 -22.79 -16.75
CA LEU A 170 -1.18 -22.39 -16.51
C LEU A 170 -1.65 -22.69 -15.08
N ALA A 171 -1.24 -23.86 -14.53
CA ALA A 171 -1.57 -24.22 -13.15
C ALA A 171 -0.85 -23.31 -12.13
N ALA A 172 0.45 -23.02 -12.34
CA ALA A 172 1.22 -22.11 -11.52
C ALA A 172 0.59 -20.69 -11.54
N ARG A 173 0.24 -20.19 -12.72
CA ARG A 173 -0.39 -18.86 -12.87
C ARG A 173 -1.74 -18.79 -12.18
N ARG A 174 -2.59 -19.82 -12.23
CA ARG A 174 -3.85 -19.88 -11.45
C ARG A 174 -3.58 -19.81 -9.94
N SER A 175 -2.56 -20.55 -9.47
CA SER A 175 -2.13 -20.47 -8.07
C SER A 175 -1.63 -19.08 -7.69
N ASN A 176 -0.87 -18.41 -8.56
CA ASN A 176 -0.42 -17.03 -8.35
C ASN A 176 -1.61 -16.07 -8.16
N MET A 177 -2.63 -16.17 -9.02
CA MET A 177 -3.83 -15.34 -8.92
C MET A 177 -4.61 -15.59 -7.63
N ALA A 178 -4.76 -16.85 -7.23
CA ALA A 178 -5.42 -17.21 -5.97
C ALA A 178 -4.62 -16.70 -4.74
N GLN A 179 -3.29 -16.82 -4.75
CA GLN A 179 -2.42 -16.28 -3.70
C GLN A 179 -2.55 -14.76 -3.59
N LEU A 180 -2.57 -14.04 -4.72
CA LEU A 180 -2.77 -12.59 -4.74
C LEU A 180 -4.15 -12.20 -4.20
N ALA A 181 -5.20 -12.94 -4.58
CA ALA A 181 -6.56 -12.71 -4.08
C ALA A 181 -6.64 -12.85 -2.55
N GLU A 182 -6.06 -13.90 -2.00
CA GLU A 182 -5.95 -14.11 -0.55
C GLU A 182 -5.23 -12.94 0.12
N TYR A 183 -4.09 -12.52 -0.45
CA TYR A 183 -3.31 -11.42 0.10
C TYR A 183 -4.07 -10.09 0.07
N ILE A 184 -4.69 -9.73 -1.07
CA ILE A 184 -5.51 -8.51 -1.20
C ILE A 184 -6.67 -8.50 -0.21
N ASN A 185 -7.36 -9.62 -0.04
CA ASN A 185 -8.51 -9.71 0.86
C ASN A 185 -8.12 -9.62 2.34
N ASN A 186 -6.92 -10.05 2.69
CA ASN A 186 -6.39 -9.95 4.05
C ASN A 186 -5.77 -8.57 4.32
N THR A 187 -4.95 -8.04 3.41
CA THR A 187 -4.13 -6.83 3.60
C THR A 187 -4.88 -5.54 3.26
N SER A 188 -5.69 -5.56 2.19
CA SER A 188 -6.35 -4.37 1.66
C SER A 188 -7.87 -4.35 1.90
N LYS A 189 -8.34 -4.99 2.97
CA LYS A 189 -9.76 -5.02 3.32
C LYS A 189 -10.32 -3.60 3.52
N GLY A 190 -11.33 -3.24 2.73
CA GLY A 190 -11.97 -1.90 2.79
C GLY A 190 -11.18 -0.76 2.17
N LYS A 191 -10.05 -1.03 1.54
CA LYS A 191 -9.18 -0.02 0.92
C LYS A 191 -9.37 0.05 -0.59
N ALA A 192 -9.05 1.21 -1.16
CA ALA A 192 -8.90 1.35 -2.60
C ALA A 192 -7.63 0.59 -3.04
N VAL A 193 -7.74 -0.15 -4.13
CA VAL A 193 -6.69 -1.03 -4.65
C VAL A 193 -6.51 -0.80 -6.13
N ILE A 194 -5.26 -0.74 -6.58
CA ILE A 194 -4.89 -0.83 -7.99
C ILE A 194 -3.84 -1.94 -8.13
N VAL A 195 -4.13 -2.91 -8.99
CA VAL A 195 -3.21 -4.00 -9.37
C VAL A 195 -2.84 -3.77 -10.82
N PHE A 196 -1.56 -3.60 -11.12
CA PHE A 196 -1.12 -3.45 -12.50
C PHE A 196 0.29 -3.99 -12.70
N GLY A 197 0.48 -4.70 -13.80
CA GLY A 197 1.72 -5.39 -14.10
C GLY A 197 1.54 -6.41 -15.22
N ASP A 198 2.59 -7.17 -15.43
CA ASP A 198 2.60 -8.31 -16.34
C ASP A 198 1.92 -9.51 -15.68
N THR A 199 0.74 -9.81 -16.17
CA THR A 199 -0.08 -10.91 -15.65
C THR A 199 0.12 -12.20 -16.42
N ASN A 200 0.86 -12.17 -17.52
CA ASN A 200 0.99 -13.28 -18.45
C ASN A 200 -0.36 -13.95 -18.84
N SER A 201 -1.48 -13.28 -18.55
CA SER A 201 -2.85 -13.83 -18.65
C SER A 201 -3.68 -13.11 -19.70
N ARG A 202 -4.61 -13.85 -20.32
CA ARG A 202 -5.57 -13.32 -21.29
C ARG A 202 -6.98 -13.83 -20.98
N TYR A 203 -7.97 -12.96 -21.15
CA TYR A 203 -9.39 -13.39 -21.12
C TYR A 203 -9.67 -14.45 -22.19
N THR A 204 -9.06 -14.28 -23.35
CA THR A 204 -9.28 -15.11 -24.54
C THR A 204 -8.54 -16.45 -24.53
N ARG A 205 -7.55 -16.60 -23.63
CA ARG A 205 -6.77 -17.86 -23.57
C ARG A 205 -7.48 -18.91 -22.74
N GLU A 206 -7.63 -20.11 -23.32
CA GLU A 206 -8.06 -21.29 -22.59
C GLU A 206 -7.13 -21.57 -21.40
N GLY A 207 -7.69 -21.90 -20.25
CA GLY A 207 -6.93 -22.22 -19.03
C GLY A 207 -6.54 -21.03 -18.15
N ASP A 208 -6.62 -19.79 -18.61
CA ASP A 208 -6.52 -18.61 -17.76
C ASP A 208 -7.86 -18.33 -17.08
N ASP A 209 -7.87 -18.22 -15.75
CA ASP A 209 -9.10 -18.08 -14.95
C ASP A 209 -9.07 -16.90 -13.97
N PHE A 210 -8.14 -15.93 -14.16
CA PHE A 210 -7.92 -14.81 -13.24
C PHE A 210 -9.19 -14.00 -12.94
N TYR A 211 -10.20 -14.04 -13.81
CA TYR A 211 -11.48 -13.39 -13.53
C TYR A 211 -12.19 -14.04 -12.34
N GLU A 212 -12.27 -15.37 -12.31
CA GLU A 212 -12.92 -16.12 -11.22
C GLU A 212 -12.01 -16.24 -9.98
N SER A 213 -10.69 -16.42 -10.18
CA SER A 213 -9.74 -16.64 -9.09
C SER A 213 -9.26 -15.36 -8.39
N LEU A 214 -9.28 -14.20 -9.07
CA LEU A 214 -8.78 -12.94 -8.51
C LEU A 214 -9.80 -11.79 -8.60
N LEU A 215 -10.30 -11.45 -9.82
CA LEU A 215 -11.07 -10.22 -9.98
C LEU A 215 -12.37 -10.27 -9.19
N LYS A 216 -13.13 -11.32 -9.34
CA LYS A 216 -14.41 -11.50 -8.69
C LYS A 216 -14.32 -11.58 -7.16
N PRO A 217 -13.46 -12.43 -6.55
CA PRO A 217 -13.31 -12.49 -5.09
C PRO A 217 -12.76 -11.20 -4.48
N CYS A 218 -11.98 -10.41 -5.23
CA CYS A 218 -11.43 -9.13 -4.79
C CYS A 218 -12.30 -7.93 -5.18
N ASN A 219 -13.41 -8.12 -5.90
CA ASN A 219 -14.25 -7.05 -6.45
C ASN A 219 -13.45 -6.03 -7.29
N LEU A 220 -12.51 -6.53 -8.11
CA LEU A 220 -11.69 -5.73 -9.00
C LEU A 220 -12.39 -5.58 -10.36
N LYS A 221 -12.32 -4.36 -10.91
CA LYS A 221 -12.71 -4.04 -12.29
C LYS A 221 -11.47 -3.99 -13.15
N ASP A 222 -11.63 -4.28 -14.44
CA ASP A 222 -10.54 -4.20 -15.42
C ASP A 222 -10.68 -2.92 -16.25
N ALA A 223 -9.61 -2.13 -16.35
CA ALA A 223 -9.61 -0.86 -17.06
C ALA A 223 -9.78 -1.03 -18.58
N TRP A 224 -9.19 -2.09 -19.18
CA TRP A 224 -9.37 -2.40 -20.60
C TRP A 224 -10.81 -2.83 -20.91
N ILE A 225 -11.37 -3.75 -20.11
CA ILE A 225 -12.77 -4.17 -20.26
C ILE A 225 -13.71 -2.96 -20.12
N GLN A 226 -13.47 -2.10 -19.13
CA GLN A 226 -14.32 -0.92 -18.91
C GLN A 226 -14.24 0.10 -20.04
N ASN A 227 -13.03 0.47 -20.50
CA ASN A 227 -12.83 1.65 -21.35
C ASN A 227 -12.74 1.31 -22.85
N VAL A 228 -12.36 0.08 -23.19
CA VAL A 228 -12.15 -0.33 -24.58
C VAL A 228 -13.22 -1.32 -25.03
N MET A 229 -13.54 -2.28 -24.17
CA MET A 229 -14.49 -3.36 -24.46
C MET A 229 -15.94 -3.04 -24.07
N ASN A 230 -16.23 -1.81 -23.59
CA ASN A 230 -17.56 -1.36 -23.16
C ASN A 230 -18.19 -2.30 -22.11
N GLY A 231 -17.39 -2.86 -21.22
CA GLY A 231 -17.82 -3.79 -20.18
C GLY A 231 -18.01 -5.25 -20.64
N VAL A 232 -17.74 -5.57 -21.89
CA VAL A 232 -17.92 -6.91 -22.45
C VAL A 232 -16.61 -7.69 -22.38
N ILE A 233 -16.62 -8.80 -21.63
CA ILE A 233 -15.48 -9.72 -21.59
C ILE A 233 -15.49 -10.56 -22.87
N PRO A 234 -14.36 -10.62 -23.63
CA PRO A 234 -14.30 -11.44 -24.84
C PRO A 234 -14.35 -12.94 -24.49
N PRO A 235 -14.94 -13.77 -25.34
CA PRO A 235 -15.02 -15.20 -25.11
C PRO A 235 -13.65 -15.88 -25.23
N LYS A 236 -13.51 -17.04 -24.57
CA LYS A 236 -12.36 -17.91 -24.76
C LYS A 236 -12.23 -18.33 -26.24
N GLY A 237 -10.98 -18.43 -26.72
CA GLY A 237 -10.70 -18.76 -28.12
C GLY A 237 -10.82 -17.60 -29.11
N ASP A 238 -11.25 -16.41 -28.67
CA ASP A 238 -11.25 -15.19 -29.53
C ASP A 238 -9.80 -14.72 -29.74
N SER A 239 -9.35 -14.75 -31.00
CA SER A 239 -7.98 -14.30 -31.36
C SER A 239 -7.92 -12.76 -31.36
N ARG A 240 -7.56 -12.19 -30.23
CA ARG A 240 -7.42 -10.71 -30.07
C ARG A 240 -5.98 -10.30 -29.93
N MET A 241 -5.19 -10.49 -30.98
CA MET A 241 -3.81 -10.05 -30.97
C MET A 241 -3.74 -8.53 -31.08
N VAL A 242 -2.94 -7.90 -30.23
CA VAL A 242 -2.78 -6.45 -30.19
C VAL A 242 -2.15 -5.90 -31.46
N ASP A 243 -1.26 -6.63 -32.08
CA ASP A 243 -0.61 -6.25 -33.35
C ASP A 243 -1.61 -6.16 -34.52
N ASP A 244 -2.68 -6.96 -34.47
CA ASP A 244 -3.72 -6.97 -35.50
C ASP A 244 -4.84 -5.96 -35.23
N LEU A 245 -5.18 -5.76 -33.95
CA LEU A 245 -6.38 -5.02 -33.54
C LEU A 245 -6.07 -3.68 -32.82
N GLY A 246 -4.80 -3.35 -32.62
CA GLY A 246 -4.39 -2.14 -31.91
C GLY A 246 -5.01 -2.06 -30.50
N GLN A 247 -5.63 -0.95 -30.16
CA GLN A 247 -6.24 -0.75 -28.82
C GLN A 247 -7.34 -1.77 -28.48
N LEU A 248 -7.99 -2.37 -29.48
CA LEU A 248 -9.00 -3.42 -29.29
C LEU A 248 -8.38 -4.80 -29.01
N GLY A 249 -7.08 -4.95 -29.25
CA GLY A 249 -6.33 -6.15 -28.97
C GLY A 249 -6.07 -6.35 -27.49
N GLU A 250 -5.86 -7.60 -27.10
CA GLU A 250 -5.58 -7.96 -25.73
C GLU A 250 -4.07 -8.14 -25.50
N VAL A 251 -3.50 -7.39 -24.56
CA VAL A 251 -2.15 -7.61 -24.02
C VAL A 251 -2.21 -8.44 -22.74
N VAL A 252 -1.09 -9.03 -22.34
CA VAL A 252 -0.97 -9.77 -21.08
C VAL A 252 -0.79 -8.84 -19.88
N ASP A 253 -0.34 -7.63 -20.10
CA ASP A 253 -0.28 -6.58 -19.09
C ASP A 253 -1.67 -6.06 -18.78
N LYS A 254 -2.00 -5.89 -17.50
CA LYS A 254 -3.35 -5.52 -17.06
C LYS A 254 -3.33 -4.38 -16.04
N ILE A 255 -4.45 -3.66 -15.95
CA ILE A 255 -4.74 -2.66 -14.91
C ILE A 255 -6.09 -3.00 -14.30
N TRP A 256 -6.09 -3.41 -13.03
CA TRP A 256 -7.28 -3.74 -12.27
C TRP A 256 -7.43 -2.83 -11.07
N PHE A 257 -8.65 -2.47 -10.70
CA PHE A 257 -8.88 -1.50 -9.64
C PHE A 257 -10.19 -1.74 -8.90
N ARG A 258 -10.25 -1.27 -7.66
CA ARG A 258 -11.50 -1.14 -6.88
C ARG A 258 -11.44 0.06 -5.96
N SER A 259 -12.59 0.67 -5.68
CA SER A 259 -12.76 1.70 -4.66
C SER A 259 -12.64 1.13 -3.25
N GLY A 260 -12.30 1.99 -2.29
CA GLY A 260 -12.28 1.68 -0.87
C GLY A 260 -13.35 2.46 -0.08
N LYS A 261 -13.38 2.26 1.24
CA LYS A 261 -14.32 2.95 2.12
C LYS A 261 -14.10 4.47 2.20
N ASN A 262 -12.85 4.92 2.01
CA ASN A 262 -12.47 6.34 2.14
C ASN A 262 -12.16 7.03 0.83
N ILE A 263 -12.01 6.27 -0.25
CA ILE A 263 -11.65 6.77 -1.57
C ILE A 263 -12.44 5.99 -2.61
N GLU A 264 -13.20 6.71 -3.41
CA GLU A 264 -13.70 6.19 -4.68
C GLU A 264 -12.62 6.40 -5.73
N ILE A 265 -12.35 5.38 -6.55
CA ILE A 265 -11.45 5.47 -7.70
C ILE A 265 -12.12 4.90 -8.94
N ASN A 266 -11.74 5.46 -10.08
CA ASN A 266 -12.19 5.00 -11.38
C ASN A 266 -11.06 5.12 -12.40
N ALA A 267 -10.77 4.05 -13.14
CA ALA A 267 -9.90 4.11 -14.31
C ALA A 267 -10.70 4.73 -15.46
N SER A 268 -10.49 6.01 -15.74
CA SER A 268 -11.27 6.75 -16.75
C SER A 268 -10.72 6.60 -18.18
N THR A 269 -9.54 6.03 -18.34
CA THR A 269 -8.94 5.69 -19.65
C THR A 269 -8.19 4.36 -19.55
N PHE A 270 -7.94 3.75 -20.70
CA PHE A 270 -6.93 2.69 -20.88
C PHE A 270 -6.31 2.84 -22.25
N LYS A 271 -4.98 2.73 -22.33
CA LYS A 271 -4.25 2.78 -23.61
C LYS A 271 -3.07 1.82 -23.61
N VAL A 272 -2.85 1.16 -24.72
CA VAL A 272 -1.60 0.51 -25.08
C VAL A 272 -0.75 1.55 -25.84
N LEU A 273 0.49 1.72 -25.45
CA LEU A 273 1.39 2.76 -25.98
C LEU A 273 2.27 2.16 -27.09
N PHE A 274 1.86 2.31 -28.33
CA PHE A 274 2.53 1.69 -29.48
C PHE A 274 3.73 2.50 -30.00
N THR A 275 3.73 3.82 -29.80
CA THR A 275 4.69 4.73 -30.44
C THR A 275 5.50 5.55 -29.43
N GLU A 276 5.03 5.67 -28.20
CA GLU A 276 5.63 6.53 -27.18
C GLU A 276 6.94 5.93 -26.62
N PHE A 277 7.05 4.60 -26.62
CA PHE A 277 8.22 3.86 -26.12
C PHE A 277 8.98 3.18 -27.26
N THR A 278 9.36 3.97 -28.27
CA THR A 278 10.17 3.55 -29.39
C THR A 278 11.50 4.30 -29.44
N ASP A 279 12.49 3.73 -30.14
CA ASP A 279 13.72 4.45 -30.48
C ASP A 279 13.51 5.37 -31.70
N SER A 280 14.56 6.04 -32.17
CA SER A 280 14.50 6.96 -33.31
C SER A 280 14.17 6.29 -34.66
N GLU A 281 14.28 4.98 -34.73
CA GLU A 281 13.97 4.17 -35.91
C GLU A 281 12.57 3.54 -35.84
N GLY A 282 11.86 3.74 -34.72
CA GLY A 282 10.53 3.21 -34.47
C GLY A 282 10.50 1.81 -33.85
N HIS A 283 11.63 1.26 -33.42
CA HIS A 283 11.68 -0.04 -32.75
C HIS A 283 11.19 0.09 -31.30
N GLN A 284 10.41 -0.88 -30.85
CA GLN A 284 9.97 -0.98 -29.46
C GLN A 284 11.18 -1.12 -28.51
N LEU A 285 11.09 -0.49 -27.34
CA LEU A 285 12.17 -0.51 -26.33
C LEU A 285 12.11 -1.74 -25.41
N SER A 286 11.10 -2.59 -25.55
CA SER A 286 10.92 -3.89 -24.88
C SER A 286 10.11 -4.79 -25.80
N ASP A 287 10.04 -6.07 -25.48
CA ASP A 287 9.13 -7.05 -26.08
C ASP A 287 7.68 -6.92 -25.59
N HIS A 288 7.45 -6.06 -24.61
CA HIS A 288 6.11 -5.63 -24.16
C HIS A 288 5.77 -4.23 -24.63
N TYR A 289 4.49 -3.97 -24.87
CA TYR A 289 3.93 -2.61 -24.98
C TYR A 289 3.58 -2.08 -23.58
N PRO A 290 4.00 -0.85 -23.23
CA PRO A 290 3.53 -0.25 -21.98
C PRO A 290 2.03 -0.01 -22.03
N ILE A 291 1.36 -0.12 -20.90
CA ILE A 291 -0.04 0.22 -20.73
C ILE A 291 -0.22 1.33 -19.72
N THR A 292 -1.17 2.21 -19.95
CA THR A 292 -1.44 3.36 -19.08
C THR A 292 -2.93 3.56 -18.83
N SER A 293 -3.23 4.16 -17.69
CA SER A 293 -4.58 4.58 -17.33
C SER A 293 -4.52 5.89 -16.54
N ARG A 294 -5.53 6.73 -16.73
CA ARG A 294 -5.83 7.83 -15.82
C ARG A 294 -6.76 7.30 -14.73
N ILE A 295 -6.36 7.51 -13.49
CA ILE A 295 -7.15 7.17 -12.31
C ILE A 295 -7.76 8.47 -11.76
N ASP A 296 -9.06 8.59 -11.87
CA ASP A 296 -9.80 9.64 -11.18
C ASP A 296 -10.13 9.16 -9.76
N TYR A 297 -10.04 10.05 -8.77
CA TYR A 297 -10.38 9.74 -7.40
C TYR A 297 -11.27 10.78 -6.76
N LYS A 298 -12.09 10.32 -5.81
CA LYS A 298 -12.89 11.13 -4.92
C LYS A 298 -12.67 10.70 -3.47
N LEU A 299 -12.23 11.64 -2.64
CA LEU A 299 -12.07 11.40 -1.22
C LEU A 299 -13.44 11.45 -0.54
N LEU A 300 -13.73 10.46 0.28
CA LEU A 300 -14.96 10.39 1.05
C LEU A 300 -14.70 10.95 2.46
N ASP A 301 -15.67 11.73 2.99
CA ASP A 301 -15.60 12.28 4.35
C ASP A 301 -15.92 11.18 5.39
N ASN A 302 -15.07 10.18 5.45
CA ASN A 302 -15.21 9.02 6.32
C ASN A 302 -14.23 9.01 7.49
N ILE A 303 -13.34 10.02 7.57
CA ILE A 303 -12.39 10.20 8.68
C ILE A 303 -12.65 11.57 9.32
N LYS A 304 -12.80 11.56 10.65
CA LYS A 304 -12.90 12.78 11.46
C LYS A 304 -11.84 12.75 12.56
N MET A 305 -11.50 13.90 13.10
CA MET A 305 -10.56 14.02 14.22
C MET A 305 -11.19 14.89 15.29
N SER A 306 -10.94 14.53 16.56
CA SER A 306 -11.28 15.39 17.68
C SER A 306 -10.22 16.48 17.88
N ASP A 307 -10.55 17.48 18.68
CA ASP A 307 -9.55 18.27 19.36
C ASP A 307 -8.70 17.37 20.27
N THR A 308 -7.57 17.89 20.74
CA THR A 308 -6.70 17.20 21.67
C THR A 308 -6.76 17.83 23.05
N PHE A 309 -6.70 17.00 24.10
CA PHE A 309 -6.71 17.42 25.50
C PHE A 309 -5.42 16.99 26.19
N GLY A 310 -4.84 17.88 27.02
CA GLY A 310 -3.62 17.58 27.77
C GLY A 310 -2.67 18.77 27.92
N GLY A 311 -1.40 18.50 28.00
CA GLY A 311 -0.31 19.48 28.12
C GLY A 311 0.34 19.85 26.78
N GLY A 312 1.40 20.68 26.85
CA GLY A 312 2.14 21.15 25.66
C GLY A 312 3.52 20.49 25.48
N GLY A 313 3.83 19.43 26.23
CA GLY A 313 5.10 18.68 26.11
C GLY A 313 5.12 17.68 24.97
N GLY A 314 6.25 16.98 24.85
CA GLY A 314 6.42 15.87 23.91
C GLY A 314 6.50 16.26 22.43
N ASN A 315 6.54 15.25 21.59
CA ASN A 315 6.54 15.36 20.14
C ASN A 315 5.16 15.02 19.58
N GLY A 316 4.74 15.72 18.53
CA GLY A 316 3.48 15.44 17.84
C GLY A 316 3.48 14.04 17.20
N PHE A 317 2.37 13.32 17.33
CA PHE A 317 2.14 12.06 16.64
C PHE A 317 0.72 11.99 16.06
N SER A 318 0.52 11.12 15.08
CA SER A 318 -0.78 10.81 14.52
C SER A 318 -0.77 9.38 13.96
N PHE A 319 -1.86 8.64 14.19
CA PHE A 319 -2.10 7.33 13.60
C PHE A 319 -2.93 7.42 12.31
N LEU A 320 -3.08 8.62 11.75
CA LEU A 320 -3.93 8.87 10.59
C LEU A 320 -3.52 8.02 9.38
N ASP A 321 -2.22 7.88 9.15
CA ASP A 321 -1.63 7.03 8.10
C ASP A 321 -1.90 5.53 8.32
N LYS A 322 -2.18 5.12 9.55
CA LYS A 322 -2.51 3.74 9.93
C LYS A 322 -4.01 3.45 9.86
N VAL A 323 -4.85 4.45 10.06
CA VAL A 323 -6.32 4.29 10.03
C VAL A 323 -6.83 4.03 8.62
N GLY A 324 -6.68 4.95 7.69
CA GLY A 324 -6.97 4.87 6.25
C GLY A 324 -7.92 3.77 5.72
N GLY A 325 -9.12 3.58 6.32
CA GLY A 325 -10.05 2.50 5.98
C GLY A 325 -9.85 1.21 6.78
N ARG A 326 -8.89 1.19 7.69
CA ARG A 326 -8.58 0.03 8.55
C ARG A 326 -9.28 0.14 9.90
N TYR A 327 -9.66 -1.00 10.44
CA TYR A 327 -10.16 -1.10 11.80
C TYR A 327 -9.13 -1.80 12.68
N PRO A 328 -8.85 -1.28 13.89
CA PRO A 328 -7.96 -1.96 14.81
C PRO A 328 -8.57 -3.27 15.31
N ARG A 329 -7.70 -4.24 15.61
CA ARG A 329 -8.05 -5.53 16.23
C ARG A 329 -8.05 -5.46 17.76
N SER A 330 -7.23 -4.58 18.31
CA SER A 330 -7.09 -4.37 19.73
C SER A 330 -6.62 -2.96 20.03
N VAL A 331 -6.85 -2.53 21.26
CA VAL A 331 -6.26 -1.32 21.82
C VAL A 331 -5.36 -1.69 22.99
N THR A 332 -4.18 -1.06 23.06
CA THR A 332 -3.19 -1.27 24.12
C THR A 332 -2.95 0.04 24.86
N ILE A 333 -2.93 -0.02 26.19
CA ILE A 333 -2.52 1.08 27.06
C ILE A 333 -1.41 0.60 27.99
N SER A 334 -0.47 1.49 28.34
CA SER A 334 0.47 1.24 29.42
C SER A 334 0.34 2.35 30.44
N THR A 335 0.04 1.99 31.68
CA THR A 335 -0.29 2.95 32.74
C THR A 335 0.38 2.60 34.06
N GLY A 336 0.72 3.65 34.80
CA GLY A 336 1.15 3.60 36.21
C GLY A 336 0.41 4.69 36.97
N ASP A 337 1.14 5.67 37.50
CA ASP A 337 0.53 6.89 38.04
C ASP A 337 -0.03 7.78 36.94
N ARG A 338 0.34 7.51 35.66
CA ARG A 338 -0.07 8.22 34.46
C ARG A 338 -0.18 7.26 33.28
N VAL A 339 -0.57 7.80 32.13
CA VAL A 339 -0.58 7.09 30.86
C VAL A 339 0.79 7.23 30.21
N ASN A 340 1.53 6.13 30.16
CA ASN A 340 2.88 6.07 29.60
C ASN A 340 2.83 5.81 28.09
N ARG A 341 1.91 4.93 27.64
CA ARG A 341 1.81 4.52 26.23
C ARG A 341 0.37 4.25 25.85
N VAL A 342 0.05 4.52 24.60
CA VAL A 342 -1.20 4.10 23.96
C VAL A 342 -0.92 3.54 22.58
N GLY A 343 -1.76 2.62 22.11
CA GLY A 343 -1.60 2.04 20.78
C GLY A 343 -2.80 1.23 20.31
N PHE A 344 -2.71 0.82 19.04
CA PHE A 344 -3.64 -0.09 18.41
C PHE A 344 -2.89 -1.17 17.65
N THR A 345 -3.48 -2.37 17.58
CA THR A 345 -3.02 -3.40 16.66
C THR A 345 -3.88 -3.37 15.41
N TYR A 346 -3.26 -3.14 14.25
CA TYR A 346 -3.90 -3.24 12.94
C TYR A 346 -3.44 -4.53 12.25
N TYR A 347 -4.23 -5.04 11.30
CA TYR A 347 -3.89 -6.27 10.59
C TYR A 347 -2.54 -6.18 9.89
N GLU A 348 -2.30 -5.08 9.17
CA GLU A 348 -1.15 -4.91 8.29
C GLU A 348 0.09 -4.39 8.99
N TYR A 349 -0.10 -3.64 10.08
CA TYR A 349 1.01 -2.97 10.79
C TYR A 349 1.41 -3.67 12.09
N GLY A 350 0.60 -4.63 12.55
CA GLY A 350 0.76 -5.13 13.89
C GLY A 350 0.46 -4.06 14.94
N LEU A 351 1.17 -4.11 16.07
CA LEU A 351 1.04 -3.14 17.16
C LEU A 351 1.74 -1.82 16.81
N VAL A 352 0.97 -0.74 16.77
CA VAL A 352 1.45 0.64 16.59
C VAL A 352 1.23 1.39 17.89
N THR A 353 2.29 1.88 18.51
CA THR A 353 2.24 2.58 19.81
C THR A 353 2.95 3.92 19.76
N THR A 354 2.63 4.78 20.74
CA THR A 354 3.33 6.00 21.05
C THR A 354 3.46 6.17 22.55
N GLY A 355 4.50 6.88 23.00
CA GLY A 355 4.84 7.05 24.41
C GLY A 355 6.05 6.21 24.85
N GLY A 356 6.33 6.17 26.14
CA GLY A 356 7.49 5.48 26.71
C GLY A 356 7.20 4.06 27.17
N ASN A 357 8.22 3.43 27.79
CA ASN A 357 8.18 2.03 28.21
C ASN A 357 7.76 1.82 29.69
N GLY A 358 7.27 2.88 30.36
CA GLY A 358 6.86 2.80 31.77
C GLY A 358 5.46 2.22 31.93
N GLY A 359 5.13 1.87 33.19
CA GLY A 359 3.82 1.38 33.58
C GLY A 359 3.57 -0.10 33.30
N ASN A 360 2.36 -0.56 33.59
CA ASN A 360 1.87 -1.89 33.26
C ASN A 360 1.09 -1.83 31.97
N GLU A 361 1.42 -2.70 31.03
CA GLU A 361 0.73 -2.80 29.75
C GLU A 361 -0.50 -3.69 29.88
N ASP A 362 -1.61 -3.21 29.32
CA ASP A 362 -2.86 -3.96 29.20
C ASP A 362 -3.40 -3.82 27.77
N THR A 363 -4.01 -4.88 27.24
CA THR A 363 -4.51 -4.95 25.88
C THR A 363 -5.91 -5.52 25.83
N TYR A 364 -6.83 -4.76 25.25
CA TYR A 364 -8.19 -5.22 24.98
C TYR A 364 -8.33 -5.64 23.53
N VAL A 365 -8.63 -6.92 23.30
CA VAL A 365 -8.84 -7.50 21.97
C VAL A 365 -10.33 -7.41 21.62
N PHE A 366 -10.65 -6.78 20.49
CA PHE A 366 -12.03 -6.62 20.04
C PHE A 366 -12.62 -7.93 19.52
N LYS A 367 -13.88 -8.17 19.87
CA LYS A 367 -14.70 -9.24 19.30
C LYS A 367 -15.15 -8.88 17.89
N GLU A 368 -15.71 -9.80 17.17
CA GLU A 368 -16.32 -9.52 15.87
C GLU A 368 -17.43 -8.46 16.00
N GLY A 369 -17.38 -7.43 15.19
CA GLY A 369 -18.31 -6.30 15.25
C GLY A 369 -18.14 -5.36 16.44
N GLU A 370 -17.11 -5.56 17.27
CA GLU A 370 -16.80 -4.69 18.39
C GLU A 370 -15.86 -3.55 17.97
N TYR A 371 -16.14 -2.34 18.44
CA TYR A 371 -15.36 -1.14 18.19
C TYR A 371 -15.49 -0.12 19.32
N LEU A 372 -14.52 0.77 19.44
CA LEU A 372 -14.50 1.83 20.45
C LEU A 372 -15.47 2.93 20.12
N THR A 373 -16.29 3.30 21.10
CA THR A 373 -17.30 4.39 21.02
C THR A 373 -16.92 5.63 21.78
N SER A 374 -16.13 5.50 22.86
CA SER A 374 -15.70 6.66 23.63
C SER A 374 -14.32 6.49 24.25
N MET A 375 -13.67 7.62 24.51
CA MET A 375 -12.43 7.74 25.27
C MET A 375 -12.60 8.86 26.30
N THR A 376 -12.38 8.53 27.58
CA THR A 376 -12.29 9.52 28.66
C THR A 376 -10.84 9.63 29.11
N VAL A 377 -10.33 10.85 29.22
CA VAL A 377 -8.98 11.13 29.68
C VAL A 377 -8.98 12.20 30.77
N CYS A 378 -8.09 12.05 31.75
CA CYS A 378 -7.82 13.09 32.73
C CYS A 378 -6.38 13.60 32.57
N LYS A 379 -6.15 14.88 32.84
CA LYS A 379 -4.80 15.45 32.89
C LYS A 379 -4.44 15.88 34.32
N ASP A 380 -3.16 15.76 34.66
CA ASP A 380 -2.62 16.20 35.95
C ASP A 380 -1.17 16.70 35.81
N LYS A 381 -0.69 17.41 36.78
CA LYS A 381 0.70 17.84 36.94
C LYS A 381 1.39 17.02 38.04
N LYS A 382 2.65 16.67 37.83
CA LYS A 382 3.49 16.01 38.84
C LYS A 382 3.91 16.97 39.96
N SER A 383 4.12 18.24 39.59
CA SER A 383 4.46 19.32 40.50
C SER A 383 3.95 20.65 39.94
N LEU A 384 3.99 21.72 40.71
CA LEU A 384 3.54 23.06 40.31
C LEU A 384 4.29 23.59 39.06
N ILE A 385 5.54 23.19 38.87
CA ILE A 385 6.40 23.62 37.77
C ILE A 385 6.39 22.65 36.56
N SER A 386 5.79 21.46 36.69
CA SER A 386 5.72 20.49 35.60
C SER A 386 4.59 20.83 34.63
N THR A 387 4.74 20.34 33.37
CA THR A 387 3.66 20.40 32.36
C THR A 387 2.54 19.43 32.71
N TYR A 388 1.33 19.73 32.22
CA TYR A 388 0.22 18.76 32.25
C TYR A 388 0.54 17.56 31.38
N ARG A 389 0.10 16.38 31.80
CA ARG A 389 0.15 15.11 31.08
C ARG A 389 -1.12 14.32 31.30
N ILE A 390 -1.38 13.34 30.45
CA ILE A 390 -2.52 12.45 30.63
C ILE A 390 -2.24 11.53 31.83
N SER A 391 -3.09 11.65 32.84
CA SER A 391 -2.96 10.91 34.11
C SER A 391 -3.89 9.70 34.19
N TYR A 392 -4.93 9.65 33.35
CA TYR A 392 -5.89 8.55 33.27
C TYR A 392 -6.46 8.43 31.87
N ILE A 393 -6.78 7.22 31.47
CA ILE A 393 -7.50 6.88 30.26
C ILE A 393 -8.53 5.79 30.55
N SER A 394 -9.72 5.91 29.99
CA SER A 394 -10.73 4.85 29.88
C SER A 394 -11.29 4.84 28.48
N LEU A 395 -11.41 3.67 27.88
CA LEU A 395 -11.90 3.41 26.56
C LEU A 395 -13.06 2.44 26.64
N THR A 396 -14.18 2.76 26.02
CA THR A 396 -15.40 1.94 26.03
C THR A 396 -15.80 1.51 24.63
N THR A 397 -16.36 0.30 24.52
CA THR A 397 -16.82 -0.27 23.24
C THR A 397 -18.34 -0.22 23.11
N ASN A 398 -18.85 -0.45 21.87
CA ASN A 398 -20.27 -0.61 21.58
C ASN A 398 -20.91 -1.80 22.31
N LEU A 399 -20.11 -2.83 22.68
CA LEU A 399 -20.56 -4.01 23.43
C LEU A 399 -20.34 -3.88 24.94
N LYS A 400 -20.09 -2.64 25.43
CA LYS A 400 -19.83 -2.32 26.85
C LYS A 400 -18.52 -2.95 27.39
N GLY A 401 -17.58 -3.31 26.53
CA GLY A 401 -16.20 -3.61 26.91
C GLY A 401 -15.51 -2.34 27.37
N GLU A 402 -14.59 -2.44 28.33
CA GLU A 402 -13.82 -1.33 28.86
C GLU A 402 -12.37 -1.73 29.10
N ILE A 403 -11.46 -0.79 28.81
CA ILE A 403 -10.08 -0.84 29.28
C ILE A 403 -9.73 0.53 29.85
N SER A 404 -9.13 0.55 31.03
CA SER A 404 -8.82 1.79 31.72
C SER A 404 -7.57 1.67 32.57
N GLY A 405 -6.91 2.82 32.83
CA GLY A 405 -5.73 2.85 33.70
C GLY A 405 -5.27 4.25 34.05
N GLY A 406 -4.37 4.31 35.03
CA GLY A 406 -3.91 5.58 35.60
C GLY A 406 -4.78 6.09 36.75
N LYS A 407 -4.61 7.38 37.09
CA LYS A 407 -5.34 8.02 38.21
C LYS A 407 -5.98 9.32 37.75
N CYS A 408 -7.30 9.40 37.82
CA CYS A 408 -8.05 10.62 37.55
C CYS A 408 -8.26 11.45 38.83
N LYS A 409 -7.76 12.69 38.86
CA LYS A 409 -7.93 13.58 40.02
C LYS A 409 -8.84 14.77 39.72
N LYS A 410 -8.67 15.40 38.54
CA LYS A 410 -9.38 16.62 38.12
C LYS A 410 -9.57 16.62 36.61
N ASP A 411 -9.70 17.73 36.02
CA ASP A 411 -9.70 18.06 34.58
C ASP A 411 -9.89 16.86 33.63
N THR A 412 -11.14 16.53 33.35
CA THR A 412 -11.56 15.41 32.54
C THR A 412 -12.09 15.86 31.18
N MET A 413 -11.83 15.11 30.14
CA MET A 413 -12.42 15.24 28.82
C MET A 413 -12.88 13.89 28.31
N THR A 414 -14.09 13.84 27.79
CA THR A 414 -14.62 12.65 27.11
C THR A 414 -14.80 12.95 25.62
N PHE A 415 -14.25 12.10 24.79
CA PHE A 415 -14.38 12.09 23.35
C PHE A 415 -15.33 10.96 22.95
N ASN A 416 -16.50 11.31 22.45
CA ASN A 416 -17.46 10.34 21.92
C ASN A 416 -17.31 10.26 20.41
N ALA A 417 -17.29 9.05 19.86
CA ALA A 417 -17.36 8.85 18.42
C ALA A 417 -18.70 9.43 17.91
N PRO A 418 -18.69 10.21 16.83
CA PRO A 418 -19.94 10.64 16.19
C PRO A 418 -20.78 9.43 15.79
N GLU A 419 -22.09 9.62 15.62
CA GLU A 419 -22.99 8.58 15.14
C GLU A 419 -22.50 8.00 13.81
N GLY A 420 -22.47 6.68 13.70
CA GLY A 420 -21.95 5.95 12.54
C GLY A 420 -20.42 5.90 12.43
N TYR A 421 -19.68 6.32 13.48
CA TYR A 421 -18.21 6.27 13.53
C TYR A 421 -17.70 5.46 14.72
N ALA A 422 -16.46 4.97 14.60
CA ALA A 422 -15.70 4.34 15.67
C ALA A 422 -14.38 5.09 15.90
N ILE A 423 -13.85 5.05 17.13
CA ILE A 423 -12.47 5.48 17.38
C ILE A 423 -11.55 4.41 16.80
N ALA A 424 -10.72 4.80 15.84
CA ALA A 424 -9.84 3.90 15.11
C ALA A 424 -8.36 4.27 15.22
N GLY A 425 -8.04 5.39 15.84
CA GLY A 425 -6.67 5.84 16.01
C GLY A 425 -6.56 6.97 17.03
N PHE A 426 -5.32 7.31 17.38
CA PHE A 426 -4.99 8.41 18.27
C PHE A 426 -4.18 9.50 17.56
N ILE A 427 -4.31 10.72 18.08
CA ILE A 427 -3.54 11.88 17.69
C ILE A 427 -3.14 12.66 18.94
N GLY A 428 -1.97 13.27 18.97
CA GLY A 428 -1.56 14.04 20.15
C GLY A 428 -0.08 14.32 20.24
N TYR A 429 0.40 14.35 21.46
CA TYR A 429 1.83 14.60 21.79
C TYR A 429 2.28 13.62 22.84
N SER A 430 3.49 13.08 22.69
CA SER A 430 4.10 12.12 23.61
C SER A 430 5.61 12.21 23.62
N ALA A 431 6.21 11.79 24.72
CA ALA A 431 7.62 11.49 24.89
C ALA A 431 7.73 10.20 25.74
N ASP A 432 8.24 10.27 26.98
CA ASP A 432 8.24 9.14 27.93
C ASP A 432 6.84 8.83 28.52
N GLU A 433 5.90 9.76 28.35
CA GLU A 433 4.50 9.65 28.77
C GLU A 433 3.63 10.34 27.72
N ILE A 434 2.32 10.14 27.80
CA ILE A 434 1.36 10.84 26.93
C ILE A 434 1.12 12.23 27.47
N ASP A 435 1.53 13.26 26.72
CA ASP A 435 1.35 14.67 27.09
C ASP A 435 -0.03 15.19 26.73
N ARG A 436 -0.55 14.78 25.56
CA ARG A 436 -1.83 15.23 25.01
C ARG A 436 -2.43 14.15 24.12
N LEU A 437 -3.75 13.97 24.17
CA LEU A 437 -4.44 12.92 23.42
C LEU A 437 -5.74 13.40 22.81
N GLY A 438 -6.08 12.90 21.65
CA GLY A 438 -7.34 13.02 20.93
C GLY A 438 -7.60 11.78 20.09
N CYS A 439 -8.74 11.72 19.44
CA CYS A 439 -9.23 10.58 18.67
C CYS A 439 -9.24 10.84 17.18
N ILE A 440 -8.94 9.80 16.41
CA ILE A 440 -9.24 9.70 14.98
C ILE A 440 -10.44 8.75 14.85
N TYR A 441 -11.50 9.25 14.24
CA TYR A 441 -12.75 8.52 14.01
C TYR A 441 -12.81 8.03 12.57
N GLN A 442 -13.19 6.78 12.39
CA GLN A 442 -13.43 6.15 11.10
C GLN A 442 -14.91 5.81 10.99
N LYS A 443 -15.55 6.13 9.88
CA LYS A 443 -16.94 5.75 9.59
C LYS A 443 -17.08 4.22 9.51
N LEU A 444 -18.11 3.67 10.16
CA LEU A 444 -18.41 2.23 10.25
C LEU A 444 -18.89 1.63 8.93
#